data_316f4cfc824bf4746b6341d9d3509597
#
_entry.id   316f4cfc824bf4746b6341d9d3509597
#
_cell.length_a   1.000
_cell.length_b   1.000
_cell.length_c   1.000
_cell.angle_alpha   90.00
_cell.angle_beta   90.00
_cell.angle_gamma   90.00
#
_symmetry.space_group_name_H-M   'P 1'
#
loop_
_entity.id
_entity.type
_entity.pdbx_description
1 polymer ?
#
loop_
_entity_poly.entity_id
_entity_poly.type
_entity_poly.pdbx_seq_one_letter_code
_entity_poly.pdbx_strand_id
1 'polypeptide(L)'
;MDAKVMETFESWRANVIEEDLVKELGELAKPEAEDKLYDAFYRSLAFGTAGLRGTIGVGTNRMNVYVVAQATQGLADYLNAHYQNPTVALARDSRLKGEDFQKVAAGVLAANGIRVYVYPRIEPVPTLSFAVRYLKTSAGIVLTASHNPAPYNGYKVYNDNGGQITDEAAAEISANIARVNPFDVKPMDFEEGLEKGLIIWTPEEVLDNFIEAIKRVSIPGFKAADGYKVVYTPLNGTGMECVTRILKEIGVNDVDVVPEQAEPDGNFPTCSYPNPEFREALELGLKLADKVKPNLLVATDPDADRMGTAIPHNGDYVLLSGNEMGVLLMDWLLTMAEERGEKPQDKVAVSTIVSSAMPDVLARARGFEMRRVLTGFKYIGDQIDQLKDAGEEDRFLMGFEESYGYLVGTHARDKDAIVATMLCVEMASWYAARNMDLYEAMDALYQRYGYYLNGVVNAAYPGAEGAAKMAQIMSSLRKNPLETVGNYKVVGVTDYAECAEMPRVSGLQKEAPQTLPASNVIEYRLEGDNKVIFRPSGTEPKVKAYLFANGKTREEAEARIAELIEAAQKVLS
;
A
#
# COMPACT_ATOMS: atom_id res chain seq x y z
N MET A 1 13.60 -29.55 19.80
CA MET A 1 12.41 -29.34 18.92
C MET A 1 11.12 -29.46 19.71
N ASP A 2 10.16 -28.54 19.53
CA ASP A 2 8.83 -28.58 20.15
C ASP A 2 8.01 -29.77 19.62
N ALA A 3 7.34 -30.51 20.52
CA ALA A 3 6.57 -31.72 20.16
C ALA A 3 5.40 -31.39 19.18
N LYS A 4 4.74 -30.23 19.37
CA LYS A 4 3.64 -29.78 18.51
C LYS A 4 4.13 -29.42 17.09
N VAL A 5 5.32 -28.82 17.01
CA VAL A 5 5.96 -28.51 15.72
C VAL A 5 6.26 -29.81 14.96
N MET A 6 6.80 -30.80 15.66
CA MET A 6 7.09 -32.12 15.05
C MET A 6 5.81 -32.84 14.61
N GLU A 7 4.76 -32.84 15.43
CA GLU A 7 3.45 -33.43 15.05
C GLU A 7 2.89 -32.78 13.78
N THR A 8 2.93 -31.44 13.70
CA THR A 8 2.50 -30.70 12.52
C THR A 8 3.34 -31.03 11.30
N PHE A 9 4.66 -31.06 11.45
CA PHE A 9 5.59 -31.43 10.38
C PHE A 9 5.33 -32.84 9.84
N GLU A 10 5.15 -33.85 10.71
CA GLU A 10 4.86 -35.22 10.28
C GLU A 10 3.48 -35.33 9.61
N SER A 11 2.49 -34.55 10.07
CA SER A 11 1.19 -34.45 9.37
C SER A 11 1.36 -33.91 7.96
N TRP A 12 2.19 -32.87 7.76
CA TRP A 12 2.49 -32.32 6.44
C TRP A 12 3.21 -33.32 5.55
N ARG A 13 4.20 -34.04 6.08
CA ARG A 13 4.91 -35.11 5.34
C ARG A 13 3.99 -36.22 4.85
N ALA A 14 2.93 -36.51 5.59
CA ALA A 14 1.98 -37.56 5.25
C ALA A 14 0.94 -37.14 4.20
N ASN A 15 0.67 -35.83 4.04
CA ASN A 15 -0.47 -35.35 3.26
C ASN A 15 -0.06 -34.47 2.05
N VAL A 16 1.14 -33.85 2.05
CA VAL A 16 1.60 -33.03 0.92
C VAL A 16 1.97 -33.91 -0.27
N ILE A 17 1.49 -33.52 -1.46
CA ILE A 17 1.70 -34.28 -2.71
C ILE A 17 2.45 -33.50 -3.79
N GLU A 18 2.53 -32.16 -3.69
CA GLU A 18 3.27 -31.33 -4.65
C GLU A 18 4.78 -31.62 -4.57
N GLU A 19 5.38 -31.98 -5.70
CA GLU A 19 6.77 -32.46 -5.79
C GLU A 19 7.80 -31.49 -5.18
N ASP A 20 7.63 -30.18 -5.41
CA ASP A 20 8.52 -29.14 -4.88
C ASP A 20 8.41 -29.04 -3.36
N LEU A 21 7.20 -29.09 -2.80
CA LEU A 21 6.97 -29.06 -1.36
C LEU A 21 7.41 -30.36 -0.67
N VAL A 22 7.20 -31.53 -1.31
CA VAL A 22 7.70 -32.82 -0.83
C VAL A 22 9.23 -32.83 -0.73
N LYS A 23 9.91 -32.27 -1.75
CA LYS A 23 11.37 -32.12 -1.74
C LYS A 23 11.83 -31.22 -0.60
N GLU A 24 11.16 -30.08 -0.40
CA GLU A 24 11.47 -29.15 0.67
C GLU A 24 11.25 -29.78 2.06
N LEU A 25 10.18 -30.57 2.26
CA LEU A 25 9.97 -31.36 3.49
C LEU A 25 11.14 -32.34 3.74
N GLY A 26 11.67 -32.95 2.69
CA GLY A 26 12.84 -33.81 2.76
C GLY A 26 14.11 -33.07 3.23
N GLU A 27 14.29 -31.82 2.78
CA GLU A 27 15.39 -30.98 3.23
C GLU A 27 15.23 -30.52 4.68
N LEU A 28 14.00 -30.16 5.07
CA LEU A 28 13.69 -29.75 6.45
C LEU A 28 13.82 -30.90 7.46
N ALA A 29 13.73 -32.17 7.03
CA ALA A 29 13.92 -33.35 7.90
C ALA A 29 15.37 -33.58 8.30
N LYS A 30 16.33 -32.88 7.69
CA LYS A 30 17.75 -33.03 7.99
C LYS A 30 18.11 -32.37 9.34
N PRO A 31 19.00 -32.95 10.14
CA PRO A 31 19.36 -32.40 11.46
C PRO A 31 19.86 -30.94 11.41
N GLU A 32 20.57 -30.55 10.35
CA GLU A 32 21.08 -29.20 10.15
C GLU A 32 20.00 -28.17 9.81
N ALA A 33 18.77 -28.59 9.54
CA ALA A 33 17.66 -27.74 9.18
C ALA A 33 16.67 -27.47 10.34
N GLU A 34 17.00 -27.84 11.58
CA GLU A 34 16.12 -27.75 12.76
C GLU A 34 15.53 -26.35 12.94
N ASP A 35 16.32 -25.28 12.82
CA ASP A 35 15.85 -23.90 12.94
C ASP A 35 14.88 -23.51 11.81
N LYS A 36 15.15 -23.97 10.58
CA LYS A 36 14.29 -23.73 9.42
C LYS A 36 12.97 -24.48 9.54
N LEU A 37 13.01 -25.72 10.03
CA LEU A 37 11.81 -26.51 10.30
C LEU A 37 10.97 -25.82 11.37
N TYR A 38 11.59 -25.41 12.48
CA TYR A 38 10.89 -24.68 13.53
C TYR A 38 10.21 -23.42 12.97
N ASP A 39 10.93 -22.59 12.22
CA ASP A 39 10.40 -21.35 11.62
C ASP A 39 9.24 -21.62 10.63
N ALA A 40 9.26 -22.74 9.91
CA ALA A 40 8.21 -23.11 8.98
C ALA A 40 6.91 -23.57 9.66
N PHE A 41 6.99 -24.12 10.90
CA PHE A 41 5.87 -24.82 11.53
C PHE A 41 5.48 -24.35 12.95
N TYR A 42 6.21 -23.40 13.58
CA TYR A 42 5.96 -23.00 14.97
C TYR A 42 4.62 -22.26 15.17
N ARG A 43 4.04 -21.76 14.08
CA ARG A 43 2.72 -21.11 14.06
C ARG A 43 2.08 -21.26 12.69
N SER A 44 0.80 -20.91 12.58
CA SER A 44 0.14 -20.66 11.30
C SER A 44 0.40 -19.23 10.85
N LEU A 45 0.45 -19.03 9.53
CA LEU A 45 0.52 -17.69 8.94
C LEU A 45 -0.75 -16.92 9.32
N ALA A 46 -0.57 -15.79 9.98
CA ALA A 46 -1.71 -15.03 10.48
C ALA A 46 -2.46 -14.35 9.32
N PHE A 47 -3.77 -14.54 9.28
CA PHE A 47 -4.66 -13.70 8.48
C PHE A 47 -4.78 -12.37 9.21
N GLY A 48 -4.02 -11.37 8.73
CA GLY A 48 -3.98 -10.03 9.33
C GLY A 48 -5.26 -9.24 9.05
N THR A 49 -5.17 -7.92 9.14
CA THR A 49 -6.33 -7.01 8.95
C THR A 49 -6.91 -7.02 7.53
N ALA A 50 -6.22 -7.61 6.55
CA ALA A 50 -6.70 -7.63 5.16
C ALA A 50 -6.21 -8.85 4.35
N GLY A 51 -5.64 -9.88 5.00
CA GLY A 51 -5.18 -11.08 4.30
C GLY A 51 -3.87 -11.66 4.85
N LEU A 52 -3.24 -12.53 4.07
CA LEU A 52 -1.98 -13.23 4.40
C LEU A 52 -0.79 -12.55 3.73
N ARG A 53 0.39 -12.64 4.36
CA ARG A 53 1.68 -12.31 3.75
C ARG A 53 2.78 -13.15 4.40
N GLY A 54 3.60 -13.81 3.60
CA GLY A 54 4.72 -14.63 4.09
C GLY A 54 5.66 -15.05 2.98
N THR A 55 6.73 -15.72 3.36
CA THR A 55 7.65 -16.34 2.40
C THR A 55 7.01 -17.58 1.76
N ILE A 56 7.29 -17.79 0.48
CA ILE A 56 6.86 -18.98 -0.27
C ILE A 56 7.63 -20.18 0.27
N GLY A 57 6.97 -21.32 0.45
CA GLY A 57 7.58 -22.58 0.87
C GLY A 57 6.62 -23.49 1.63
N VAL A 58 7.13 -24.63 2.07
CA VAL A 58 6.34 -25.62 2.81
C VAL A 58 6.20 -25.24 4.28
N GLY A 59 5.02 -25.45 4.84
CA GLY A 59 4.72 -25.24 6.25
C GLY A 59 3.53 -24.31 6.51
N THR A 60 3.09 -24.33 7.75
CA THR A 60 1.94 -23.53 8.20
C THR A 60 2.23 -22.04 8.28
N ASN A 61 3.51 -21.66 8.45
CA ASN A 61 3.98 -20.27 8.50
C ASN A 61 4.57 -19.80 7.15
N ARG A 62 4.08 -20.37 6.03
CA ARG A 62 4.54 -20.09 4.66
C ARG A 62 3.37 -19.90 3.72
N MET A 63 3.62 -19.20 2.60
CA MET A 63 2.69 -19.15 1.48
C MET A 63 2.88 -20.37 0.59
N ASN A 64 1.85 -21.18 0.46
CA ASN A 64 1.77 -22.34 -0.41
C ASN A 64 0.32 -22.65 -0.77
N VAL A 65 0.11 -23.61 -1.66
CA VAL A 65 -1.22 -23.97 -2.18
C VAL A 65 -2.19 -24.43 -1.08
N TYR A 66 -1.69 -25.08 -0.04
CA TYR A 66 -2.51 -25.56 1.09
C TYR A 66 -2.99 -24.40 1.98
N VAL A 67 -2.09 -23.46 2.29
CA VAL A 67 -2.43 -22.27 3.09
C VAL A 67 -3.36 -21.35 2.32
N VAL A 68 -3.15 -21.19 1.00
CA VAL A 68 -4.07 -20.44 0.13
C VAL A 68 -5.43 -21.12 0.04
N ALA A 69 -5.48 -22.46 -0.12
CA ALA A 69 -6.73 -23.22 -0.14
C ALA A 69 -7.49 -23.05 1.19
N GLN A 70 -6.80 -23.19 2.31
CA GLN A 70 -7.37 -23.02 3.65
C GLN A 70 -7.96 -21.61 3.85
N ALA A 71 -7.20 -20.57 3.48
CA ALA A 71 -7.66 -19.18 3.58
C ALA A 71 -8.88 -18.91 2.68
N THR A 72 -8.84 -19.45 1.45
CA THR A 72 -9.94 -19.28 0.50
C THR A 72 -11.20 -20.04 0.95
N GLN A 73 -11.06 -21.21 1.59
CA GLN A 73 -12.21 -21.91 2.17
C GLN A 73 -12.85 -21.08 3.29
N GLY A 74 -12.04 -20.51 4.20
CA GLY A 74 -12.58 -19.63 5.26
C GLY A 74 -13.26 -18.38 4.71
N LEU A 75 -12.77 -17.82 3.60
CA LEU A 75 -13.44 -16.73 2.89
C LEU A 75 -14.73 -17.20 2.21
N ALA A 76 -14.73 -18.37 1.58
CA ALA A 76 -15.93 -18.95 0.95
C ALA A 76 -17.04 -19.17 1.96
N ASP A 77 -16.71 -19.69 3.15
CA ASP A 77 -17.65 -19.89 4.26
C ASP A 77 -18.27 -18.54 4.70
N TYR A 78 -17.44 -17.50 4.84
CA TYR A 78 -17.91 -16.15 5.14
C TYR A 78 -18.85 -15.61 4.05
N LEU A 79 -18.45 -15.70 2.79
CA LEU A 79 -19.24 -15.18 1.67
C LEU A 79 -20.59 -15.87 1.53
N ASN A 80 -20.63 -17.20 1.68
CA ASN A 80 -21.88 -17.98 1.62
C ASN A 80 -22.81 -17.71 2.82
N ALA A 81 -22.25 -17.27 3.96
CA ALA A 81 -23.06 -16.88 5.13
C ALA A 81 -23.68 -15.47 4.98
N HIS A 82 -22.99 -14.55 4.29
CA HIS A 82 -23.38 -13.14 4.24
C HIS A 82 -24.04 -12.69 2.93
N TYR A 83 -23.82 -13.42 1.83
CA TYR A 83 -24.31 -13.03 0.50
C TYR A 83 -25.14 -14.15 -0.15
N GLN A 84 -26.18 -13.73 -0.85
CA GLN A 84 -26.94 -14.65 -1.70
C GLN A 84 -26.29 -14.72 -3.10
N ASN A 85 -25.81 -15.89 -3.51
CA ASN A 85 -25.08 -16.10 -4.78
C ASN A 85 -23.84 -15.21 -4.89
N PRO A 86 -22.86 -15.31 -3.96
CA PRO A 86 -21.68 -14.46 -3.98
C PRO A 86 -20.85 -14.67 -5.25
N THR A 87 -20.14 -13.62 -5.62
CA THR A 87 -19.18 -13.60 -6.73
C THR A 87 -17.88 -12.96 -6.28
N VAL A 88 -16.75 -13.32 -6.89
CA VAL A 88 -15.42 -12.81 -6.51
C VAL A 88 -14.65 -12.40 -7.76
N ALA A 89 -13.94 -11.27 -7.70
CA ALA A 89 -12.91 -10.90 -8.66
C ALA A 89 -11.53 -11.33 -8.15
N LEU A 90 -10.67 -11.88 -9.01
CA LEU A 90 -9.38 -12.44 -8.62
C LEU A 90 -8.27 -12.00 -9.57
N ALA A 91 -7.25 -11.33 -9.01
CA ALA A 91 -6.07 -10.87 -9.72
C ALA A 91 -4.77 -11.34 -9.05
N ARG A 92 -3.66 -11.20 -9.74
CA ARG A 92 -2.31 -11.46 -9.24
C ARG A 92 -1.29 -10.49 -9.83
N ASP A 93 -0.18 -10.32 -9.13
CA ASP A 93 1.00 -9.63 -9.63
C ASP A 93 2.01 -10.58 -10.32
N SER A 94 3.23 -10.12 -10.56
CA SER A 94 4.29 -10.86 -11.24
C SER A 94 5.00 -11.91 -10.37
N ARG A 95 4.66 -12.03 -9.09
CA ARG A 95 5.37 -12.87 -8.10
C ARG A 95 5.31 -14.36 -8.41
N LEU A 96 6.39 -15.04 -7.98
CA LEU A 96 6.50 -16.50 -8.07
C LEU A 96 5.28 -17.18 -7.42
N LYS A 97 4.85 -18.32 -7.98
CA LYS A 97 3.69 -19.10 -7.51
C LYS A 97 2.34 -18.36 -7.61
N GLY A 98 2.29 -17.13 -8.12
CA GLY A 98 1.04 -16.37 -8.24
C GLY A 98 -0.02 -17.10 -9.08
N GLU A 99 0.35 -17.77 -10.18
CA GLU A 99 -0.56 -18.53 -11.03
C GLU A 99 -1.10 -19.79 -10.32
N ASP A 100 -0.22 -20.53 -9.62
CA ASP A 100 -0.64 -21.71 -8.85
C ASP A 100 -1.65 -21.31 -7.77
N PHE A 101 -1.37 -20.23 -7.04
CA PHE A 101 -2.27 -19.72 -6.01
C PHE A 101 -3.59 -19.20 -6.58
N GLN A 102 -3.55 -18.56 -7.76
CA GLN A 102 -4.75 -18.09 -8.45
C GLN A 102 -5.66 -19.27 -8.85
N LYS A 103 -5.11 -20.33 -9.43
CA LYS A 103 -5.87 -21.52 -9.81
C LYS A 103 -6.49 -22.20 -8.60
N VAL A 104 -5.73 -22.35 -7.52
CA VAL A 104 -6.22 -22.95 -6.27
C VAL A 104 -7.34 -22.11 -5.66
N ALA A 105 -7.16 -20.80 -5.53
CA ALA A 105 -8.17 -19.91 -4.97
C ALA A 105 -9.46 -19.94 -5.80
N ALA A 106 -9.34 -19.84 -7.13
CA ALA A 106 -10.50 -19.95 -8.03
C ALA A 106 -11.21 -21.32 -7.91
N GLY A 107 -10.43 -22.40 -7.85
CA GLY A 107 -10.98 -23.76 -7.70
C GLY A 107 -11.72 -23.97 -6.38
N VAL A 108 -11.19 -23.45 -5.26
CA VAL A 108 -11.87 -23.53 -3.94
C VAL A 108 -13.18 -22.75 -3.98
N LEU A 109 -13.19 -21.52 -4.50
CA LEU A 109 -14.41 -20.72 -4.61
C LEU A 109 -15.45 -21.42 -5.49
N ALA A 110 -15.04 -21.93 -6.66
CA ALA A 110 -15.90 -22.65 -7.58
C ALA A 110 -16.49 -23.94 -6.94
N ALA A 111 -15.69 -24.69 -6.17
CA ALA A 111 -16.16 -25.88 -5.43
C ALA A 111 -17.23 -25.53 -4.37
N ASN A 112 -17.21 -24.30 -3.86
CA ASN A 112 -18.22 -23.77 -2.92
C ASN A 112 -19.41 -23.09 -3.63
N GLY A 113 -19.54 -23.22 -4.96
CA GLY A 113 -20.62 -22.63 -5.75
C GLY A 113 -20.49 -21.13 -6.00
N ILE A 114 -19.34 -20.54 -5.69
CA ILE A 114 -19.06 -19.12 -5.85
C ILE A 114 -18.46 -18.88 -7.25
N ARG A 115 -19.08 -17.99 -8.01
CA ARG A 115 -18.57 -17.61 -9.34
C ARG A 115 -17.38 -16.67 -9.20
N VAL A 116 -16.31 -16.92 -9.97
CA VAL A 116 -15.06 -16.18 -9.91
C VAL A 116 -14.73 -15.56 -11.26
N TYR A 117 -14.49 -14.24 -11.27
CA TYR A 117 -13.93 -13.53 -12.41
C TYR A 117 -12.41 -13.46 -12.23
N VAL A 118 -11.68 -14.17 -13.07
CA VAL A 118 -10.22 -14.32 -12.98
C VAL A 118 -9.55 -13.52 -14.08
N TYR A 119 -8.60 -12.65 -13.74
CA TYR A 119 -7.80 -12.00 -14.76
C TYR A 119 -6.88 -13.03 -15.45
N PRO A 120 -6.85 -13.06 -16.81
CA PRO A 120 -6.05 -14.04 -17.55
C PRO A 120 -4.55 -13.78 -17.48
N ARG A 121 -4.16 -12.57 -17.10
CA ARG A 121 -2.77 -12.11 -16.94
C ARG A 121 -2.58 -11.43 -15.59
N ILE A 122 -1.35 -10.99 -15.32
CA ILE A 122 -1.07 -10.15 -14.15
C ILE A 122 -1.73 -8.79 -14.31
N GLU A 123 -2.21 -8.21 -13.19
CA GLU A 123 -2.86 -6.91 -13.22
C GLU A 123 -2.51 -6.07 -11.97
N PRO A 124 -2.49 -4.74 -12.08
CA PRO A 124 -2.34 -3.85 -10.94
C PRO A 124 -3.41 -4.03 -9.87
N VAL A 125 -3.07 -3.79 -8.60
CA VAL A 125 -4.04 -3.80 -7.49
C VAL A 125 -5.24 -2.89 -7.75
N PRO A 126 -5.09 -1.63 -8.22
CA PRO A 126 -6.24 -0.77 -8.45
C PRO A 126 -7.21 -1.29 -9.53
N THR A 127 -6.76 -2.09 -10.49
CA THR A 127 -7.67 -2.72 -11.46
C THR A 127 -8.61 -3.71 -10.80
N LEU A 128 -8.13 -4.45 -9.78
CA LEU A 128 -9.01 -5.32 -8.99
C LEU A 128 -10.02 -4.52 -8.18
N SER A 129 -9.58 -3.48 -7.46
CA SER A 129 -10.48 -2.61 -6.71
C SER A 129 -11.60 -2.07 -7.62
N PHE A 130 -11.23 -1.64 -8.83
CA PHE A 130 -12.17 -1.22 -9.86
C PHE A 130 -13.08 -2.36 -10.34
N ALA A 131 -12.51 -3.56 -10.63
CA ALA A 131 -13.28 -4.70 -11.12
C ALA A 131 -14.36 -5.15 -10.14
N VAL A 132 -14.06 -5.18 -8.84
CA VAL A 132 -15.05 -5.49 -7.78
C VAL A 132 -16.26 -4.57 -7.90
N ARG A 133 -16.02 -3.27 -8.07
CA ARG A 133 -17.07 -2.25 -8.19
C ARG A 133 -17.81 -2.33 -9.53
N TYR A 134 -17.07 -2.48 -10.63
CA TYR A 134 -17.62 -2.53 -11.98
C TYR A 134 -18.48 -3.77 -12.23
N LEU A 135 -17.97 -4.94 -11.84
CA LEU A 135 -18.66 -6.23 -11.94
C LEU A 135 -19.66 -6.47 -10.81
N LYS A 136 -19.65 -5.62 -9.76
CA LYS A 136 -20.47 -5.74 -8.55
C LYS A 136 -20.28 -7.09 -7.87
N THR A 137 -19.03 -7.51 -7.70
CA THR A 137 -18.72 -8.75 -6.99
C THR A 137 -18.84 -8.57 -5.48
N SER A 138 -19.13 -9.66 -4.76
CA SER A 138 -19.25 -9.64 -3.29
C SER A 138 -17.92 -9.47 -2.58
N ALA A 139 -16.81 -9.82 -3.26
CA ALA A 139 -15.46 -9.67 -2.76
C ALA A 139 -14.44 -9.60 -3.90
N GLY A 140 -13.20 -9.24 -3.56
CA GLY A 140 -12.04 -9.33 -4.43
C GLY A 140 -10.87 -10.01 -3.74
N ILE A 141 -9.98 -10.61 -4.51
CA ILE A 141 -8.73 -11.21 -4.04
C ILE A 141 -7.59 -10.73 -4.94
N VAL A 142 -6.48 -10.28 -4.34
CA VAL A 142 -5.22 -10.07 -5.05
C VAL A 142 -4.12 -10.90 -4.43
N LEU A 143 -3.44 -11.66 -5.28
CA LEU A 143 -2.26 -12.43 -4.91
C LEU A 143 -1.03 -11.56 -5.13
N THR A 144 -0.52 -10.95 -4.07
CA THR A 144 0.60 -10.03 -4.08
C THR A 144 1.23 -9.88 -2.70
N ALA A 145 2.51 -9.57 -2.66
CA ALA A 145 3.20 -9.08 -1.47
C ALA A 145 3.74 -7.65 -1.68
N SER A 146 3.14 -6.87 -2.63
CA SER A 146 3.53 -5.49 -2.94
C SER A 146 5.05 -5.42 -3.25
N HIS A 147 5.78 -4.59 -2.56
CA HIS A 147 7.22 -4.34 -2.73
C HIS A 147 8.15 -5.26 -1.92
N ASN A 148 7.64 -6.30 -1.26
CA ASN A 148 8.50 -7.24 -0.52
C ASN A 148 9.46 -7.98 -1.47
N PRO A 149 10.60 -8.53 -0.95
CA PRO A 149 11.54 -9.32 -1.74
C PRO A 149 10.91 -10.52 -2.47
N ALA A 150 11.60 -11.05 -3.47
CA ALA A 150 11.15 -12.16 -4.32
C ALA A 150 10.62 -13.40 -3.56
N PRO A 151 11.18 -13.83 -2.41
CA PRO A 151 10.67 -14.99 -1.70
C PRO A 151 9.27 -14.82 -1.10
N TYR A 152 8.71 -13.60 -1.07
CA TYR A 152 7.41 -13.31 -0.48
C TYR A 152 6.29 -13.40 -1.51
N ASN A 153 5.12 -13.89 -1.06
CA ASN A 153 3.84 -13.67 -1.71
C ASN A 153 2.78 -13.39 -0.63
N GLY A 154 1.55 -13.08 -1.05
CA GLY A 154 0.46 -12.77 -0.16
C GLY A 154 -0.90 -12.98 -0.81
N TYR A 155 -1.94 -12.75 0.00
CA TYR A 155 -3.32 -12.95 -0.36
C TYR A 155 -4.13 -11.82 0.30
N LYS A 156 -4.44 -10.77 -0.45
CA LYS A 156 -5.22 -9.61 0.03
C LYS A 156 -6.70 -9.83 -0.30
N VAL A 157 -7.60 -9.49 0.63
CA VAL A 157 -9.05 -9.59 0.44
C VAL A 157 -9.68 -8.21 0.45
N TYR A 158 -10.60 -8.00 -0.49
CA TYR A 158 -11.37 -6.77 -0.70
C TYR A 158 -12.85 -7.03 -0.50
N ASN A 159 -13.57 -6.05 0.05
CA ASN A 159 -15.02 -6.07 0.20
C ASN A 159 -15.73 -5.69 -1.12
N ASP A 160 -17.05 -5.68 -1.12
CA ASP A 160 -17.91 -5.37 -2.27
C ASP A 160 -17.83 -3.88 -2.72
N ASN A 161 -17.26 -2.99 -1.90
CA ASN A 161 -16.96 -1.62 -2.28
C ASN A 161 -15.61 -1.46 -3.02
N GLY A 162 -14.80 -2.52 -3.09
CA GLY A 162 -13.48 -2.51 -3.70
C GLY A 162 -12.37 -1.98 -2.77
N GLY A 163 -12.67 -1.77 -1.49
CA GLY A 163 -11.68 -1.50 -0.43
C GLY A 163 -11.24 -2.79 0.25
N GLN A 164 -10.13 -2.76 0.97
CA GLN A 164 -9.73 -3.89 1.81
C GLN A 164 -10.79 -4.14 2.90
N ILE A 165 -10.98 -5.42 3.28
CA ILE A 165 -12.00 -5.81 4.27
C ILE A 165 -11.85 -5.10 5.61
N THR A 166 -12.98 -4.95 6.34
CA THR A 166 -13.00 -4.39 7.70
C THR A 166 -12.36 -5.34 8.71
N ASP A 167 -12.05 -4.82 9.90
CA ASP A 167 -11.47 -5.63 10.98
C ASP A 167 -12.44 -6.70 11.48
N GLU A 168 -13.75 -6.43 11.48
CA GLU A 168 -14.80 -7.39 11.83
C GLU A 168 -14.86 -8.55 10.83
N ALA A 169 -14.89 -8.24 9.53
CA ALA A 169 -14.87 -9.26 8.48
C ALA A 169 -13.59 -10.10 8.53
N ALA A 170 -12.43 -9.45 8.74
CA ALA A 170 -11.16 -10.14 8.88
C ALA A 170 -11.13 -11.09 10.09
N ALA A 171 -11.72 -10.69 11.22
CA ALA A 171 -11.81 -11.53 12.42
C ALA A 171 -12.71 -12.76 12.18
N GLU A 172 -13.85 -12.60 11.52
CA GLU A 172 -14.76 -13.71 11.20
C GLU A 172 -14.14 -14.68 10.20
N ILE A 173 -13.53 -14.16 9.11
CA ILE A 173 -12.80 -14.97 8.14
C ILE A 173 -11.66 -15.74 8.82
N SER A 174 -10.89 -15.10 9.71
CA SER A 174 -9.82 -15.75 10.48
C SER A 174 -10.36 -16.89 11.36
N ALA A 175 -11.52 -16.69 11.99
CA ALA A 175 -12.16 -17.72 12.79
C ALA A 175 -12.64 -18.92 11.93
N ASN A 176 -13.10 -18.67 10.72
CA ASN A 176 -13.44 -19.72 9.76
C ASN A 176 -12.18 -20.48 9.32
N ILE A 177 -11.12 -19.78 8.91
CA ILE A 177 -9.84 -20.38 8.51
C ILE A 177 -9.30 -21.32 9.59
N ALA A 178 -9.39 -20.92 10.88
CA ALA A 178 -8.90 -21.72 11.99
C ALA A 178 -9.62 -23.08 12.19
N ARG A 179 -10.81 -23.25 11.61
CA ARG A 179 -11.59 -24.49 11.65
C ARG A 179 -11.31 -25.42 10.49
N VAL A 180 -10.66 -24.93 9.45
CA VAL A 180 -10.39 -25.68 8.21
C VAL A 180 -9.09 -26.46 8.33
N ASN A 181 -9.14 -27.78 8.11
CA ASN A 181 -7.92 -28.55 7.87
C ASN A 181 -7.51 -28.35 6.39
N PRO A 182 -6.30 -27.84 6.10
CA PRO A 182 -5.88 -27.54 4.72
C PRO A 182 -5.88 -28.77 3.78
N PHE A 183 -5.72 -29.97 4.31
CA PHE A 183 -5.70 -31.21 3.53
C PHE A 183 -7.10 -31.74 3.16
N ASP A 184 -8.14 -31.24 3.81
CA ASP A 184 -9.53 -31.62 3.53
C ASP A 184 -10.18 -30.71 2.48
N VAL A 185 -9.56 -29.56 2.15
CA VAL A 185 -10.04 -28.64 1.09
C VAL A 185 -9.88 -29.30 -0.27
N LYS A 186 -10.94 -29.33 -1.06
CA LYS A 186 -10.99 -29.95 -2.40
C LYS A 186 -11.30 -28.88 -3.44
N PRO A 187 -10.28 -28.22 -4.02
CA PRO A 187 -10.51 -27.30 -5.13
C PRO A 187 -11.13 -28.02 -6.32
N MET A 188 -12.06 -27.37 -7.01
CA MET A 188 -12.48 -27.80 -8.34
C MET A 188 -11.30 -27.62 -9.30
N ASP A 189 -11.15 -28.54 -10.26
CA ASP A 189 -10.18 -28.34 -11.33
C ASP A 189 -10.47 -27.05 -12.08
N PHE A 190 -9.42 -26.30 -12.44
CA PHE A 190 -9.57 -24.97 -13.02
C PHE A 190 -10.28 -25.02 -14.39
N GLU A 191 -9.92 -25.98 -15.24
CA GLU A 191 -10.55 -26.15 -16.57
C GLU A 191 -11.99 -26.63 -16.43
N GLU A 192 -12.26 -27.53 -15.48
CA GLU A 192 -13.62 -27.93 -15.14
C GLU A 192 -14.47 -26.73 -14.68
N GLY A 193 -13.86 -25.83 -13.90
CA GLY A 193 -14.51 -24.59 -13.45
C GLY A 193 -14.87 -23.65 -14.60
N LEU A 194 -13.97 -23.53 -15.60
CA LEU A 194 -14.22 -22.77 -16.83
C LEU A 194 -15.36 -23.41 -17.65
N GLU A 195 -15.34 -24.72 -17.85
CA GLU A 195 -16.37 -25.44 -18.59
C GLU A 195 -17.77 -25.30 -17.95
N LYS A 196 -17.81 -25.27 -16.62
CA LYS A 196 -19.06 -25.09 -15.86
C LYS A 196 -19.53 -23.64 -15.75
N GLY A 197 -18.71 -22.67 -16.19
CA GLY A 197 -18.99 -21.24 -16.07
C GLY A 197 -19.00 -20.72 -14.62
N LEU A 198 -18.33 -21.43 -13.71
CA LEU A 198 -18.06 -21.00 -12.34
C LEU A 198 -16.77 -20.18 -12.26
N ILE A 199 -15.79 -20.50 -13.09
CA ILE A 199 -14.62 -19.67 -13.33
C ILE A 199 -14.82 -18.99 -14.68
N ILE A 200 -14.63 -17.68 -14.75
CA ILE A 200 -14.85 -16.85 -15.93
C ILE A 200 -13.66 -15.93 -16.08
N TRP A 201 -13.10 -15.84 -17.28
CA TRP A 201 -12.10 -14.84 -17.56
C TRP A 201 -12.70 -13.44 -17.45
N THR A 202 -12.04 -12.56 -16.71
CA THR A 202 -12.42 -11.15 -16.61
C THR A 202 -12.45 -10.53 -18.00
N PRO A 203 -13.57 -9.93 -18.44
CA PRO A 203 -13.66 -9.32 -19.75
C PRO A 203 -12.67 -8.14 -19.89
N GLU A 204 -12.07 -8.00 -21.08
CA GLU A 204 -11.11 -6.94 -21.40
C GLU A 204 -11.72 -5.53 -21.19
N GLU A 205 -13.03 -5.40 -21.41
CA GLU A 205 -13.76 -4.15 -21.19
C GLU A 205 -13.62 -3.60 -19.76
N VAL A 206 -13.30 -4.46 -18.77
CA VAL A 206 -13.09 -4.02 -17.38
C VAL A 206 -11.83 -3.15 -17.30
N LEU A 207 -10.75 -3.58 -17.96
CA LEU A 207 -9.51 -2.81 -18.04
C LEU A 207 -9.70 -1.53 -18.86
N ASP A 208 -10.41 -1.60 -19.99
CA ASP A 208 -10.72 -0.43 -20.82
C ASP A 208 -11.49 0.63 -20.02
N ASN A 209 -12.51 0.20 -19.26
CA ASN A 209 -13.29 1.11 -18.42
C ASN A 209 -12.49 1.63 -17.22
N PHE A 210 -11.54 0.88 -16.69
CA PHE A 210 -10.61 1.36 -15.68
C PHE A 210 -9.74 2.51 -16.23
N ILE A 211 -9.13 2.33 -17.38
CA ILE A 211 -8.32 3.38 -18.06
C ILE A 211 -9.18 4.61 -18.35
N GLU A 212 -10.39 4.44 -18.87
CA GLU A 212 -11.30 5.56 -19.10
C GLU A 212 -11.71 6.27 -17.80
N ALA A 213 -11.87 5.55 -16.69
CA ALA A 213 -12.16 6.14 -15.39
C ALA A 213 -10.98 6.99 -14.87
N ILE A 214 -9.74 6.52 -15.02
CA ILE A 214 -8.54 7.29 -14.69
C ILE A 214 -8.42 8.51 -15.59
N LYS A 215 -8.63 8.37 -16.89
CA LYS A 215 -8.54 9.47 -17.86
C LYS A 215 -9.51 10.62 -17.53
N ARG A 216 -10.67 10.32 -16.96
CA ARG A 216 -11.62 11.36 -16.51
C ARG A 216 -11.09 12.22 -15.36
N VAL A 217 -10.09 11.75 -14.64
CA VAL A 217 -9.42 12.48 -13.55
C VAL A 217 -8.35 13.43 -14.09
N SER A 218 -7.85 13.19 -15.32
CA SER A 218 -6.90 14.07 -16.01
C SER A 218 -7.40 15.52 -16.07
N ILE A 219 -6.49 16.48 -16.01
CA ILE A 219 -6.83 17.90 -16.07
C ILE A 219 -7.41 18.24 -17.45
N PRO A 220 -8.64 18.77 -17.51
CA PRO A 220 -9.29 19.10 -18.77
C PRO A 220 -8.44 20.01 -19.65
N GLY A 221 -8.18 19.58 -20.89
CA GLY A 221 -7.36 20.33 -21.84
C GLY A 221 -5.85 20.26 -21.58
N PHE A 222 -5.39 19.35 -20.74
CA PHE A 222 -3.97 19.13 -20.55
C PHE A 222 -3.23 18.92 -21.88
N LYS A 223 -2.06 19.54 -21.98
CA LYS A 223 -1.09 19.32 -23.06
C LYS A 223 0.28 19.29 -22.44
N ALA A 224 1.02 18.23 -22.73
CA ALA A 224 2.40 18.14 -22.31
C ALA A 224 3.22 19.32 -22.88
N ALA A 225 4.19 19.80 -22.11
CA ALA A 225 5.16 20.78 -22.59
C ALA A 225 5.92 20.22 -23.81
N ASP A 226 6.32 21.10 -24.73
CA ASP A 226 7.06 20.69 -25.92
C ASP A 226 8.35 19.94 -25.54
N GLY A 227 8.53 18.75 -26.13
CA GLY A 227 9.68 17.89 -25.84
C GLY A 227 9.70 17.28 -24.44
N TYR A 228 8.56 17.25 -23.73
CA TYR A 228 8.47 16.64 -22.42
C TYR A 228 8.71 15.12 -22.49
N LYS A 229 9.73 14.67 -21.80
CA LYS A 229 10.20 13.28 -21.80
C LYS A 229 10.12 12.65 -20.42
N VAL A 230 9.67 11.38 -20.36
CA VAL A 230 9.55 10.59 -19.14
C VAL A 230 10.42 9.33 -19.26
N VAL A 231 11.14 8.99 -18.20
CA VAL A 231 11.66 7.62 -18.00
C VAL A 231 10.73 6.91 -17.05
N TYR A 232 10.33 5.69 -17.41
CA TYR A 232 9.45 4.87 -16.60
C TYR A 232 10.03 3.50 -16.28
N THR A 233 9.83 2.99 -15.07
CA THR A 233 10.11 1.60 -14.71
C THR A 233 8.95 0.97 -13.92
N PRO A 234 8.41 -0.17 -14.37
CA PRO A 234 7.45 -0.97 -13.62
C PRO A 234 8.10 -1.88 -12.56
N LEU A 235 9.42 -1.85 -12.39
CA LEU A 235 10.18 -2.71 -11.46
C LEU A 235 9.83 -4.20 -11.62
N ASN A 236 9.79 -4.71 -12.87
CA ASN A 236 9.37 -6.07 -13.21
C ASN A 236 7.96 -6.46 -12.71
N GLY A 237 7.09 -5.48 -12.49
CA GLY A 237 5.73 -5.63 -11.99
C GLY A 237 4.64 -5.48 -13.05
N THR A 238 3.44 -5.12 -12.60
CA THR A 238 2.20 -5.08 -13.37
C THR A 238 1.92 -3.75 -14.06
N GLY A 239 2.66 -2.68 -13.73
CA GLY A 239 2.31 -1.32 -14.15
C GLY A 239 2.55 -1.02 -15.65
N MET A 240 3.31 -1.85 -16.36
CA MET A 240 3.78 -1.57 -17.73
C MET A 240 2.66 -1.16 -18.69
N GLU A 241 1.63 -1.98 -18.82
CA GLU A 241 0.55 -1.75 -19.77
C GLU A 241 -0.29 -0.51 -19.40
N CYS A 242 -0.77 -0.46 -18.16
CA CYS A 242 -1.68 0.60 -17.73
C CYS A 242 -1.01 1.99 -17.75
N VAL A 243 0.25 2.08 -17.25
CA VAL A 243 0.97 3.37 -17.20
C VAL A 243 1.32 3.86 -18.60
N THR A 244 1.88 3.01 -19.46
CA THR A 244 2.25 3.44 -20.81
C THR A 244 1.02 3.79 -21.64
N ARG A 245 -0.08 3.06 -21.45
CA ARG A 245 -1.36 3.32 -22.12
C ARG A 245 -1.94 4.67 -21.69
N ILE A 246 -2.06 4.93 -20.38
CA ILE A 246 -2.67 6.18 -19.91
C ILE A 246 -1.82 7.41 -20.29
N LEU A 247 -0.49 7.32 -20.20
CA LEU A 247 0.39 8.41 -20.62
C LEU A 247 0.22 8.73 -22.11
N LYS A 248 0.14 7.71 -22.96
CA LYS A 248 -0.13 7.87 -24.39
C LYS A 248 -1.52 8.52 -24.63
N GLU A 249 -2.54 8.11 -23.89
CA GLU A 249 -3.90 8.60 -24.07
C GLU A 249 -4.07 10.07 -23.65
N ILE A 250 -3.22 10.57 -22.73
CA ILE A 250 -3.17 11.99 -22.37
C ILE A 250 -2.19 12.79 -23.24
N GLY A 251 -1.58 12.16 -24.25
CA GLY A 251 -0.70 12.83 -25.23
C GLY A 251 0.78 12.89 -24.84
N VAL A 252 1.22 12.17 -23.81
CA VAL A 252 2.64 12.02 -23.46
C VAL A 252 3.21 10.81 -24.21
N ASN A 253 3.90 11.08 -25.31
CA ASN A 253 4.36 10.04 -26.24
C ASN A 253 5.87 9.74 -26.13
N ASP A 254 6.67 10.60 -25.51
CA ASP A 254 8.11 10.41 -25.32
C ASP A 254 8.36 9.76 -23.93
N VAL A 255 8.17 8.44 -23.89
CA VAL A 255 8.33 7.63 -22.69
C VAL A 255 9.36 6.55 -22.94
N ASP A 256 10.54 6.66 -22.31
CA ASP A 256 11.59 5.65 -22.33
C ASP A 256 11.39 4.69 -21.15
N VAL A 257 11.07 3.43 -21.43
CA VAL A 257 10.94 2.38 -20.39
C VAL A 257 12.30 1.73 -20.14
N VAL A 258 12.62 1.47 -18.86
CA VAL A 258 13.84 0.75 -18.47
C VAL A 258 13.77 -0.70 -18.99
N PRO A 259 14.60 -1.09 -19.98
CA PRO A 259 14.42 -2.36 -20.67
C PRO A 259 14.57 -3.59 -19.77
N GLU A 260 15.48 -3.54 -18.80
CA GLU A 260 15.77 -4.65 -17.88
C GLU A 260 14.66 -4.88 -16.85
N GLN A 261 13.76 -3.90 -16.69
CA GLN A 261 12.67 -3.93 -15.71
C GLN A 261 11.28 -3.91 -16.36
N ALA A 262 11.21 -3.84 -17.71
CA ALA A 262 9.96 -3.73 -18.46
C ALA A 262 9.12 -5.01 -18.38
N GLU A 263 9.76 -6.16 -18.54
CA GLU A 263 9.08 -7.45 -18.51
C GLU A 263 8.83 -7.91 -17.06
N PRO A 264 7.65 -8.47 -16.78
CA PRO A 264 7.33 -9.02 -15.47
C PRO A 264 8.26 -10.16 -15.07
N ASP A 265 8.86 -10.10 -13.87
CA ASP A 265 9.68 -11.17 -13.33
C ASP A 265 9.59 -11.21 -11.79
N GLY A 266 9.00 -12.27 -11.26
CA GLY A 266 8.83 -12.47 -9.82
C GLY A 266 10.13 -12.72 -9.04
N ASN A 267 11.27 -12.92 -9.72
CA ASN A 267 12.58 -12.99 -9.09
C ASN A 267 13.18 -11.60 -8.81
N PHE A 268 12.65 -10.54 -9.43
CA PHE A 268 13.16 -9.17 -9.32
C PHE A 268 14.70 -9.10 -9.46
N PRO A 269 15.26 -9.57 -10.59
CA PRO A 269 16.70 -9.81 -10.72
C PRO A 269 17.54 -8.53 -10.68
N THR A 270 16.90 -7.38 -10.86
CA THR A 270 17.56 -6.09 -10.94
C THR A 270 17.59 -5.34 -9.60
N CYS A 271 16.74 -5.72 -8.63
CA CYS A 271 16.76 -5.14 -7.29
C CYS A 271 16.16 -6.07 -6.24
N SER A 272 16.81 -6.19 -5.09
CA SER A 272 16.37 -7.08 -3.99
C SER A 272 15.06 -6.63 -3.34
N TYR A 273 14.79 -5.32 -3.38
CA TYR A 273 13.56 -4.69 -2.89
C TYR A 273 12.96 -3.83 -4.01
N PRO A 274 11.94 -4.31 -4.71
CA PRO A 274 11.29 -3.56 -5.79
C PRO A 274 10.36 -2.48 -5.22
N ASN A 275 10.92 -1.57 -4.40
CA ASN A 275 10.21 -0.51 -3.71
C ASN A 275 10.69 0.85 -4.23
N PRO A 276 9.83 1.65 -4.90
CA PRO A 276 10.19 2.94 -5.47
C PRO A 276 10.55 4.01 -4.42
N GLU A 277 10.42 3.73 -3.12
CA GLU A 277 10.93 4.57 -2.04
C GLU A 277 12.47 4.60 -1.98
N PHE A 278 13.13 3.54 -2.47
CA PHE A 278 14.57 3.36 -2.35
C PHE A 278 15.30 3.73 -3.65
N ARG A 279 16.37 4.51 -3.51
CA ARG A 279 17.22 4.92 -4.63
C ARG A 279 17.78 3.71 -5.38
N GLU A 280 18.09 2.62 -4.67
CA GLU A 280 18.62 1.37 -5.22
C GLU A 280 17.65 0.73 -6.25
N ALA A 281 16.35 0.82 -6.02
CA ALA A 281 15.34 0.32 -6.97
C ALA A 281 15.31 1.15 -8.27
N LEU A 282 15.68 2.43 -8.19
CA LEU A 282 15.69 3.38 -9.30
C LEU A 282 17.02 3.41 -10.08
N GLU A 283 18.05 2.69 -9.64
CA GLU A 283 19.42 2.71 -10.20
C GLU A 283 19.48 2.57 -11.74
N LEU A 284 18.73 1.59 -12.31
CA LEU A 284 18.69 1.40 -13.74
C LEU A 284 17.94 2.53 -14.46
N GLY A 285 16.88 3.01 -13.87
CA GLY A 285 16.15 4.19 -14.34
C GLY A 285 17.02 5.43 -14.33
N LEU A 286 17.80 5.66 -13.28
CA LEU A 286 18.76 6.78 -13.19
C LEU A 286 19.86 6.67 -14.26
N LYS A 287 20.39 5.46 -14.50
CA LYS A 287 21.37 5.21 -15.59
C LYS A 287 20.79 5.47 -16.98
N LEU A 288 19.52 5.12 -17.21
CA LEU A 288 18.83 5.45 -18.44
C LEU A 288 18.60 6.95 -18.54
N ALA A 289 18.14 7.58 -17.46
CA ALA A 289 17.89 9.01 -17.37
C ALA A 289 19.15 9.85 -17.69
N ASP A 290 20.34 9.40 -17.25
CA ASP A 290 21.59 10.05 -17.59
C ASP A 290 21.88 10.08 -19.10
N LYS A 291 21.40 9.06 -19.84
CA LYS A 291 21.58 8.96 -21.30
C LYS A 291 20.56 9.78 -22.07
N VAL A 292 19.27 9.70 -21.66
CA VAL A 292 18.15 10.27 -22.44
C VAL A 292 17.73 11.65 -21.95
N LYS A 293 18.20 12.07 -20.77
CA LYS A 293 17.93 13.38 -20.14
C LYS A 293 16.42 13.70 -20.09
N PRO A 294 15.64 12.91 -19.33
CA PRO A 294 14.20 13.14 -19.21
C PRO A 294 13.90 14.35 -18.33
N ASN A 295 12.66 14.81 -18.37
CA ASN A 295 12.13 15.80 -17.42
C ASN A 295 11.71 15.15 -16.09
N LEU A 296 11.37 13.85 -16.11
CA LEU A 296 10.91 13.11 -14.94
C LEU A 296 11.24 11.63 -15.09
N LEU A 297 11.67 10.98 -13.99
CA LEU A 297 11.70 9.54 -13.85
C LEU A 297 10.58 9.12 -12.90
N VAL A 298 9.78 8.12 -13.30
CA VAL A 298 8.71 7.54 -12.49
C VAL A 298 8.93 6.03 -12.36
N ALA A 299 8.64 5.48 -11.18
CA ALA A 299 8.66 4.05 -10.91
C ALA A 299 7.38 3.63 -10.18
N THR A 300 6.87 2.44 -10.51
CA THR A 300 5.80 1.79 -9.74
C THR A 300 6.30 0.50 -9.11
N ASP A 301 5.75 0.14 -7.94
CA ASP A 301 6.07 -1.15 -7.31
C ASP A 301 5.38 -2.32 -8.06
N PRO A 302 5.69 -3.59 -7.73
CA PRO A 302 5.22 -4.73 -8.53
C PRO A 302 3.71 -4.87 -8.70
N ASP A 303 2.90 -4.48 -7.72
CA ASP A 303 1.45 -4.50 -7.81
C ASP A 303 0.85 -3.12 -8.17
N ALA A 304 1.73 -2.17 -8.54
CA ALA A 304 1.41 -0.84 -9.05
C ALA A 304 0.39 -0.06 -8.20
N ASP A 305 0.54 -0.17 -6.88
CA ASP A 305 -0.23 0.61 -5.92
C ASP A 305 0.59 1.78 -5.34
N ARG A 306 1.93 1.83 -5.57
CA ARG A 306 2.84 2.90 -5.16
C ARG A 306 3.60 3.50 -6.33
N MET A 307 3.83 4.81 -6.26
CA MET A 307 4.59 5.55 -7.26
C MET A 307 5.70 6.36 -6.60
N GLY A 308 6.95 6.17 -7.05
CA GLY A 308 8.10 6.99 -6.69
C GLY A 308 8.66 7.76 -7.88
N THR A 309 9.39 8.84 -7.60
CA THR A 309 9.91 9.73 -8.64
C THR A 309 11.35 10.14 -8.37
N ALA A 310 12.10 10.37 -9.46
CA ALA A 310 13.37 11.08 -9.41
C ALA A 310 13.33 12.26 -10.38
N ILE A 311 13.72 13.42 -9.89
CA ILE A 311 13.59 14.71 -10.58
C ILE A 311 14.99 15.21 -10.93
N PRO A 312 15.28 15.47 -12.22
CA PRO A 312 16.53 16.14 -12.59
C PRO A 312 16.60 17.54 -11.97
N HIS A 313 17.62 17.81 -11.17
CA HIS A 313 17.83 19.10 -10.53
C HIS A 313 19.33 19.38 -10.39
N ASN A 314 19.80 20.51 -10.90
CA ASN A 314 21.21 20.97 -10.81
C ASN A 314 22.27 19.92 -11.19
N GLY A 315 21.97 19.05 -12.17
CA GLY A 315 22.89 18.03 -12.69
C GLY A 315 22.92 16.72 -11.91
N ASP A 316 22.06 16.55 -10.91
CA ASP A 316 21.80 15.30 -10.17
C ASP A 316 20.30 14.97 -10.21
N TYR A 317 19.90 13.92 -9.51
CA TYR A 317 18.50 13.49 -9.35
C TYR A 317 18.07 13.55 -7.89
N VAL A 318 17.01 14.29 -7.63
CA VAL A 318 16.38 14.39 -6.31
C VAL A 318 15.17 13.45 -6.26
N LEU A 319 15.08 12.63 -5.22
CA LEU A 319 13.92 11.80 -4.94
C LEU A 319 13.00 12.53 -3.97
N LEU A 320 11.76 12.81 -4.38
CA LEU A 320 10.75 13.30 -3.45
C LEU A 320 10.19 12.16 -2.62
N SER A 321 10.03 12.41 -1.33
CA SER A 321 9.34 11.49 -0.43
C SER A 321 7.85 11.38 -0.76
N GLY A 322 7.19 10.31 -0.29
CA GLY A 322 5.74 10.16 -0.44
C GLY A 322 4.95 11.31 0.18
N ASN A 323 5.44 11.88 1.26
CA ASN A 323 4.86 13.08 1.87
C ASN A 323 4.97 14.32 0.97
N GLU A 324 6.15 14.59 0.42
CA GLU A 324 6.37 15.74 -0.46
C GLU A 324 5.55 15.65 -1.74
N MET A 325 5.54 14.48 -2.37
CA MET A 325 4.72 14.24 -3.55
C MET A 325 3.22 14.38 -3.25
N GLY A 326 2.74 13.84 -2.12
CA GLY A 326 1.36 13.98 -1.71
C GLY A 326 0.95 15.43 -1.48
N VAL A 327 1.81 16.23 -0.87
CA VAL A 327 1.60 17.68 -0.65
C VAL A 327 1.59 18.45 -1.97
N LEU A 328 2.55 18.16 -2.87
CA LEU A 328 2.61 18.80 -4.19
C LEU A 328 1.37 18.49 -5.03
N LEU A 329 0.98 17.23 -5.12
CA LEU A 329 -0.24 16.82 -5.84
C LEU A 329 -1.47 17.53 -5.26
N MET A 330 -1.59 17.60 -3.94
CA MET A 330 -2.71 18.25 -3.27
C MET A 330 -2.79 19.74 -3.61
N ASP A 331 -1.68 20.48 -3.48
CA ASP A 331 -1.65 21.91 -3.77
C ASP A 331 -1.91 22.19 -5.26
N TRP A 332 -1.33 21.38 -6.14
CA TRP A 332 -1.53 21.52 -7.58
C TRP A 332 -2.96 21.20 -8.00
N LEU A 333 -3.57 20.11 -7.48
CA LEU A 333 -4.97 19.77 -7.77
C LEU A 333 -5.93 20.86 -7.32
N LEU A 334 -5.69 21.45 -6.15
CA LEU A 334 -6.47 22.61 -5.68
C LEU A 334 -6.29 23.81 -6.61
N THR A 335 -5.08 24.06 -7.08
CA THR A 335 -4.82 25.15 -8.04
C THR A 335 -5.55 24.91 -9.35
N MET A 336 -5.54 23.69 -9.87
CA MET A 336 -6.29 23.35 -11.08
C MET A 336 -7.81 23.42 -10.87
N ALA A 337 -8.31 23.09 -9.69
CA ALA A 337 -9.71 23.24 -9.34
C ALA A 337 -10.12 24.72 -9.31
N GLU A 338 -9.31 25.59 -8.68
CA GLU A 338 -9.55 27.05 -8.67
C GLU A 338 -9.51 27.69 -10.07
N GLU A 339 -8.59 27.26 -10.93
CA GLU A 339 -8.54 27.72 -12.34
C GLU A 339 -9.83 27.36 -13.10
N ARG A 340 -10.53 26.29 -12.71
CA ARG A 340 -11.84 25.90 -13.24
C ARG A 340 -13.02 26.60 -12.54
N GLY A 341 -12.76 27.46 -11.55
CA GLY A 341 -13.78 28.14 -10.75
C GLY A 341 -14.42 27.30 -9.65
N GLU A 342 -13.84 26.13 -9.34
CA GLU A 342 -14.24 25.32 -8.19
C GLU A 342 -13.69 25.95 -6.91
N LYS A 343 -14.38 25.72 -5.79
CA LYS A 343 -13.99 26.29 -4.51
C LYS A 343 -13.24 25.25 -3.67
N PRO A 344 -12.05 25.57 -3.13
CA PRO A 344 -11.36 24.67 -2.20
C PRO A 344 -12.22 24.22 -1.02
N GLN A 345 -13.11 25.09 -0.53
CA GLN A 345 -14.02 24.80 0.59
C GLN A 345 -14.95 23.60 0.35
N ASP A 346 -15.21 23.29 -0.90
CA ASP A 346 -16.06 22.15 -1.28
C ASP A 346 -15.25 20.83 -1.38
N LYS A 347 -13.92 20.87 -1.15
CA LYS A 347 -13.03 19.71 -1.30
C LYS A 347 -12.65 19.07 0.04
N VAL A 348 -12.47 17.75 0.00
CA VAL A 348 -12.01 16.93 1.11
C VAL A 348 -10.76 16.15 0.68
N ALA A 349 -9.69 16.30 1.43
CA ALA A 349 -8.51 15.46 1.29
C ALA A 349 -8.33 14.56 2.52
N VAL A 350 -7.73 13.39 2.33
CA VAL A 350 -7.57 12.40 3.39
C VAL A 350 -6.12 11.94 3.46
N SER A 351 -5.55 11.86 4.67
CA SER A 351 -4.23 11.26 4.87
C SER A 351 -4.11 10.66 6.26
N THR A 352 -3.04 9.92 6.53
CA THR A 352 -2.88 9.21 7.79
C THR A 352 -2.32 10.09 8.90
N ILE A 353 -2.50 9.66 10.15
CA ILE A 353 -1.91 10.31 11.34
C ILE A 353 -0.37 10.32 11.30
N VAL A 354 0.24 9.41 10.53
CA VAL A 354 1.71 9.29 10.39
C VAL A 354 2.26 9.96 9.12
N SER A 355 1.40 10.59 8.32
CA SER A 355 1.80 11.42 7.17
C SER A 355 2.09 12.86 7.61
N SER A 356 2.78 13.62 6.74
CA SER A 356 3.20 15.01 7.00
C SER A 356 2.09 15.88 7.59
N ALA A 357 2.45 16.82 8.46
CA ALA A 357 1.53 17.84 8.99
C ALA A 357 1.24 18.98 7.99
N MET A 358 2.01 19.08 6.91
CA MET A 358 1.87 20.16 5.93
C MET A 358 0.48 20.21 5.26
N PRO A 359 -0.22 19.10 4.97
CA PRO A 359 -1.61 19.13 4.51
C PRO A 359 -2.58 19.90 5.42
N ASP A 360 -2.40 19.83 6.75
CA ASP A 360 -3.24 20.59 7.70
C ASP A 360 -2.98 22.10 7.60
N VAL A 361 -1.74 22.48 7.28
CA VAL A 361 -1.36 23.88 7.07
C VAL A 361 -1.98 24.39 5.76
N LEU A 362 -1.90 23.59 4.69
CA LEU A 362 -2.55 23.89 3.42
C LEU A 362 -4.08 24.01 3.59
N ALA A 363 -4.71 23.11 4.34
CA ALA A 363 -6.14 23.14 4.59
C ALA A 363 -6.56 24.45 5.28
N ARG A 364 -5.81 24.86 6.30
CA ARG A 364 -6.06 26.17 6.96
C ARG A 364 -5.84 27.36 6.03
N ALA A 365 -4.82 27.30 5.17
CA ALA A 365 -4.48 28.41 4.28
C ALA A 365 -5.44 28.52 3.08
N ARG A 366 -5.89 27.40 2.51
CA ARG A 366 -6.71 27.35 1.29
C ARG A 366 -8.19 27.06 1.55
N GLY A 367 -8.55 26.60 2.76
CA GLY A 367 -9.94 26.47 3.20
C GLY A 367 -10.62 25.14 2.91
N PHE A 368 -9.92 24.11 2.38
CA PHE A 368 -10.49 22.77 2.18
C PHE A 368 -10.54 21.95 3.48
N GLU A 369 -11.32 20.89 3.48
CA GLU A 369 -11.40 19.94 4.61
C GLU A 369 -10.26 18.91 4.54
N MET A 370 -9.48 18.76 5.62
CA MET A 370 -8.47 17.71 5.77
C MET A 370 -8.92 16.72 6.83
N ARG A 371 -9.02 15.43 6.47
CA ARG A 371 -9.34 14.32 7.37
C ARG A 371 -8.09 13.51 7.67
N ARG A 372 -7.89 13.15 8.95
CA ARG A 372 -6.82 12.25 9.38
C ARG A 372 -7.39 10.90 9.76
N VAL A 373 -6.75 9.83 9.24
CA VAL A 373 -7.16 8.45 9.51
C VAL A 373 -5.97 7.64 10.05
N LEU A 374 -6.24 6.43 10.56
CA LEU A 374 -5.17 5.49 10.93
C LEU A 374 -4.39 5.05 9.68
N THR A 375 -3.19 4.48 9.91
CA THR A 375 -2.37 3.90 8.84
C THR A 375 -3.06 2.71 8.20
N GLY A 376 -3.14 2.72 6.88
CA GLY A 376 -3.79 1.72 6.05
C GLY A 376 -4.81 2.36 5.12
N PHE A 377 -4.64 2.13 3.81
CA PHE A 377 -5.45 2.81 2.79
C PHE A 377 -6.95 2.47 2.88
N LYS A 378 -7.31 1.35 3.53
CA LYS A 378 -8.70 0.99 3.81
C LYS A 378 -9.46 2.10 4.55
N TYR A 379 -8.79 2.83 5.45
CA TYR A 379 -9.40 3.95 6.17
C TYR A 379 -9.60 5.18 5.27
N ILE A 380 -8.73 5.35 4.25
CA ILE A 380 -8.93 6.38 3.21
C ILE A 380 -10.11 5.98 2.32
N GLY A 381 -10.17 4.71 1.90
CA GLY A 381 -11.30 4.17 1.14
C GLY A 381 -12.64 4.34 1.87
N ASP A 382 -12.67 4.08 3.18
CA ASP A 382 -13.85 4.28 4.04
C ASP A 382 -14.33 5.75 4.04
N GLN A 383 -13.40 6.73 4.03
CA GLN A 383 -13.78 8.15 3.94
C GLN A 383 -14.44 8.50 2.61
N ILE A 384 -14.03 7.83 1.52
CA ILE A 384 -14.69 7.99 0.22
C ILE A 384 -16.10 7.40 0.26
N ASP A 385 -16.27 6.24 0.90
CA ASP A 385 -17.58 5.62 1.04
C ASP A 385 -18.51 6.45 1.93
N GLN A 386 -18.00 7.04 3.03
CA GLN A 386 -18.77 7.98 3.85
C GLN A 386 -19.23 9.21 3.05
N LEU A 387 -18.38 9.77 2.19
CA LEU A 387 -18.77 10.88 1.30
C LEU A 387 -19.83 10.43 0.29
N LYS A 388 -19.68 9.23 -0.28
CA LYS A 388 -20.65 8.66 -1.22
C LYS A 388 -22.01 8.46 -0.56
N ASP A 389 -22.06 7.90 0.66
CA ASP A 389 -23.29 7.65 1.40
C ASP A 389 -24.00 8.97 1.78
N ALA A 390 -23.22 10.04 1.98
CA ALA A 390 -23.72 11.39 2.19
C ALA A 390 -24.18 12.10 0.87
N GLY A 391 -23.93 11.50 -0.30
CA GLY A 391 -24.18 12.14 -1.59
C GLY A 391 -23.16 13.23 -1.95
N GLU A 392 -21.98 13.19 -1.33
CA GLU A 392 -20.91 14.19 -1.43
C GLU A 392 -19.62 13.64 -2.04
N GLU A 393 -19.68 12.52 -2.79
CA GLU A 393 -18.51 11.85 -3.35
C GLU A 393 -17.63 12.78 -4.21
N ASP A 394 -18.23 13.75 -4.91
CA ASP A 394 -17.53 14.74 -5.74
C ASP A 394 -16.65 15.72 -4.94
N ARG A 395 -16.78 15.74 -3.63
CA ARG A 395 -15.92 16.54 -2.76
C ARG A 395 -14.55 15.89 -2.57
N PHE A 396 -14.42 14.57 -2.78
CA PHE A 396 -13.13 13.89 -2.61
C PHE A 396 -12.10 14.44 -3.60
N LEU A 397 -11.07 15.09 -3.08
CA LEU A 397 -9.96 15.62 -3.86
C LEU A 397 -8.90 14.54 -4.10
N MET A 398 -8.35 14.01 -3.02
CA MET A 398 -7.35 12.95 -3.03
C MET A 398 -7.16 12.33 -1.65
N GLY A 399 -6.58 11.13 -1.64
CA GLY A 399 -6.01 10.49 -0.46
C GLY A 399 -4.58 10.04 -0.68
N PHE A 400 -3.74 10.09 0.38
CA PHE A 400 -2.37 9.58 0.28
C PHE A 400 -1.83 9.07 1.62
N GLU A 401 -0.86 8.17 1.53
CA GLU A 401 0.00 7.71 2.63
C GLU A 401 1.46 8.12 2.39
N GLU A 402 2.20 8.33 3.47
CA GLU A 402 3.64 8.67 3.42
C GLU A 402 4.48 7.62 2.69
N SER A 403 3.97 6.39 2.62
CA SER A 403 4.60 5.25 1.96
C SER A 403 4.32 5.19 0.45
N TYR A 404 4.25 6.34 -0.22
CA TYR A 404 4.17 6.47 -1.68
C TYR A 404 2.87 5.95 -2.31
N GLY A 405 1.81 5.80 -1.52
CA GLY A 405 0.49 5.40 -1.98
C GLY A 405 -0.45 6.60 -2.13
N TYR A 406 -1.07 6.74 -3.30
CA TYR A 406 -1.95 7.87 -3.62
C TYR A 406 -3.21 7.36 -4.31
N LEU A 407 -4.31 8.11 -4.16
CA LEU A 407 -5.52 7.94 -4.95
C LEU A 407 -6.12 9.31 -5.24
N VAL A 408 -6.45 9.58 -6.49
CA VAL A 408 -7.26 10.72 -6.94
C VAL A 408 -8.43 10.18 -7.75
N GLY A 409 -9.62 10.74 -7.54
CA GLY A 409 -10.85 10.18 -8.08
C GLY A 409 -11.41 9.05 -7.20
N THR A 410 -12.58 8.54 -7.59
CA THR A 410 -13.37 7.60 -6.78
C THR A 410 -13.62 6.27 -7.47
N HIS A 411 -12.84 5.97 -8.53
CA HIS A 411 -12.92 4.74 -9.30
C HIS A 411 -12.46 3.50 -8.54
N ALA A 412 -11.54 3.66 -7.60
CA ALA A 412 -10.99 2.63 -6.72
C ALA A 412 -11.20 2.99 -5.24
N ARG A 413 -10.85 2.06 -4.34
CA ARG A 413 -10.84 2.25 -2.87
C ARG A 413 -9.50 1.81 -2.25
N ASP A 414 -8.49 1.62 -3.07
CA ASP A 414 -7.11 1.40 -2.67
C ASP A 414 -6.19 2.35 -3.46
N LYS A 415 -4.93 2.38 -3.11
CA LYS A 415 -3.88 3.15 -3.79
C LYS A 415 -3.84 2.83 -5.27
N ASP A 416 -3.60 3.83 -6.09
CA ASP A 416 -3.50 3.69 -7.54
C ASP A 416 -2.28 4.45 -8.07
N ALA A 417 -1.21 3.69 -8.38
CA ALA A 417 0.00 4.27 -8.96
C ALA A 417 -0.20 4.70 -10.42
N ILE A 418 -1.22 4.20 -11.11
CA ILE A 418 -1.49 4.56 -12.51
C ILE A 418 -2.04 5.98 -12.57
N VAL A 419 -3.09 6.28 -11.78
CA VAL A 419 -3.65 7.64 -11.68
C VAL A 419 -2.62 8.60 -11.09
N ALA A 420 -1.84 8.15 -10.09
CA ALA A 420 -0.78 8.97 -9.49
C ALA A 420 0.30 9.32 -10.50
N THR A 421 0.75 8.36 -11.33
CA THR A 421 1.74 8.59 -12.39
C THR A 421 1.20 9.56 -13.44
N MET A 422 -0.03 9.37 -13.90
CA MET A 422 -0.67 10.27 -14.86
C MET A 422 -0.65 11.72 -14.34
N LEU A 423 -1.17 11.94 -13.14
CA LEU A 423 -1.27 13.28 -12.55
C LEU A 423 0.10 13.87 -12.17
N CYS A 424 1.05 13.05 -11.74
CA CYS A 424 2.41 13.50 -11.49
C CYS A 424 3.08 14.00 -12.78
N VAL A 425 2.90 13.30 -13.89
CA VAL A 425 3.43 13.73 -15.21
C VAL A 425 2.72 15.01 -15.68
N GLU A 426 1.41 15.12 -15.51
CA GLU A 426 0.67 16.35 -15.83
C GLU A 426 1.17 17.53 -14.98
N MET A 427 1.30 17.35 -13.68
CA MET A 427 1.81 18.35 -12.74
C MET A 427 3.24 18.78 -13.10
N ALA A 428 4.13 17.82 -13.31
CA ALA A 428 5.52 18.10 -13.61
C ALA A 428 5.66 18.83 -14.97
N SER A 429 4.86 18.44 -15.97
CA SER A 429 4.80 19.13 -17.25
C SER A 429 4.24 20.56 -17.12
N TRP A 430 3.24 20.75 -16.26
CA TRP A 430 2.67 22.08 -15.98
C TRP A 430 3.70 23.02 -15.33
N TYR A 431 4.52 22.51 -14.40
CA TYR A 431 5.63 23.27 -13.80
C TYR A 431 6.75 23.52 -14.80
N ALA A 432 7.13 22.51 -15.61
CA ALA A 432 8.18 22.64 -16.63
C ALA A 432 7.85 23.73 -17.66
N ALA A 433 6.58 23.87 -18.07
CA ALA A 433 6.13 24.96 -18.93
C ALA A 433 6.30 26.36 -18.28
N ARG A 434 6.56 26.40 -16.98
CA ARG A 434 6.82 27.62 -16.18
C ARG A 434 8.31 27.74 -15.77
N ASN A 435 9.19 26.92 -16.37
CA ASN A 435 10.62 26.82 -16.07
C ASN A 435 10.89 26.48 -14.60
N MET A 436 10.12 25.59 -14.03
CA MET A 436 10.23 25.11 -12.66
C MET A 436 10.20 23.58 -12.65
N ASP A 437 11.06 22.94 -11.89
CA ASP A 437 10.96 21.51 -11.62
C ASP A 437 10.14 21.24 -10.33
N LEU A 438 9.86 19.95 -10.04
CA LEU A 438 9.07 19.60 -8.86
C LEU A 438 9.79 19.81 -7.53
N TYR A 439 11.14 19.79 -7.52
CA TYR A 439 11.91 20.12 -6.33
C TYR A 439 11.78 21.61 -6.00
N GLU A 440 11.91 22.48 -7.01
CA GLU A 440 11.72 23.92 -6.86
C GLU A 440 10.28 24.25 -6.45
N ALA A 441 9.31 23.54 -7.02
CA ALA A 441 7.90 23.68 -6.64
C ALA A 441 7.67 23.31 -5.16
N MET A 442 8.28 22.21 -4.69
CA MET A 442 8.21 21.82 -3.27
C MET A 442 8.92 22.82 -2.37
N ASP A 443 10.10 23.32 -2.78
CA ASP A 443 10.81 24.32 -2.00
C ASP A 443 10.03 25.64 -1.89
N ALA A 444 9.32 26.03 -2.95
CA ALA A 444 8.41 27.19 -2.92
C ALA A 444 7.26 27.01 -1.90
N LEU A 445 6.71 25.79 -1.77
CA LEU A 445 5.73 25.48 -0.73
C LEU A 445 6.33 25.54 0.66
N TYR A 446 7.55 25.00 0.85
CA TYR A 446 8.28 25.09 2.11
C TYR A 446 8.58 26.54 2.51
N GLN A 447 9.03 27.37 1.59
CA GLN A 447 9.26 28.79 1.83
C GLN A 447 7.98 29.54 2.22
N ARG A 448 6.83 29.14 1.65
CA ARG A 448 5.54 29.78 1.93
C ARG A 448 4.94 29.35 3.27
N TYR A 449 5.04 28.07 3.63
CA TYR A 449 4.29 27.46 4.72
C TYR A 449 5.15 26.95 5.86
N GLY A 450 6.49 26.95 5.73
CA GLY A 450 7.43 26.35 6.65
C GLY A 450 7.93 24.97 6.20
N TYR A 451 9.08 24.56 6.71
CA TYR A 451 9.73 23.29 6.39
C TYR A 451 9.21 22.19 7.31
N TYR A 452 8.39 21.27 6.77
CA TYR A 452 7.82 20.13 7.48
C TYR A 452 8.51 18.84 7.02
N LEU A 453 9.59 18.47 7.72
CA LEU A 453 10.36 17.29 7.41
C LEU A 453 9.87 16.07 8.20
N ASN A 454 9.98 14.90 7.57
CA ASN A 454 9.56 13.63 8.14
C ASN A 454 10.72 12.64 8.15
N GLY A 455 10.77 11.81 9.19
CA GLY A 455 11.72 10.71 9.31
C GLY A 455 11.05 9.46 9.86
N VAL A 456 11.65 8.29 9.63
CA VAL A 456 11.18 7.02 10.17
C VAL A 456 12.37 6.25 10.73
N VAL A 457 12.25 5.80 11.98
CA VAL A 457 13.18 4.84 12.59
C VAL A 457 12.47 3.48 12.65
N ASN A 458 13.10 2.45 12.09
CA ASN A 458 12.62 1.08 12.14
C ASN A 458 13.51 0.25 13.07
N ALA A 459 12.96 -0.26 14.16
CA ALA A 459 13.67 -1.19 15.05
C ALA A 459 13.09 -2.60 14.89
N ALA A 460 13.88 -3.51 14.35
CA ALA A 460 13.52 -4.91 14.17
C ALA A 460 13.96 -5.76 15.36
N TYR A 461 13.10 -6.67 15.79
CA TYR A 461 13.33 -7.58 16.91
C TYR A 461 13.10 -9.02 16.42
N PRO A 462 14.09 -9.65 15.78
CA PRO A 462 13.93 -10.97 15.20
C PRO A 462 13.75 -12.06 16.26
N GLY A 463 13.10 -13.15 15.88
CA GLY A 463 12.91 -14.34 16.72
C GLY A 463 11.67 -14.29 17.60
N ALA A 464 11.44 -15.38 18.33
CA ALA A 464 10.25 -15.56 19.18
C ALA A 464 10.14 -14.53 20.32
N GLU A 465 11.26 -14.04 20.83
CA GLU A 465 11.32 -13.02 21.88
C GLU A 465 10.98 -11.61 21.37
N GLY A 466 11.06 -11.40 20.06
CA GLY A 466 10.84 -10.08 19.45
C GLY A 466 9.44 -9.54 19.70
N ALA A 467 8.42 -10.37 19.59
CA ALA A 467 7.04 -9.97 19.89
C ALA A 467 6.85 -9.52 21.36
N ALA A 468 7.50 -10.22 22.30
CA ALA A 468 7.47 -9.85 23.71
C ALA A 468 8.19 -8.51 23.95
N LYS A 469 9.35 -8.28 23.30
CA LYS A 469 10.09 -7.01 23.39
C LYS A 469 9.27 -5.85 22.83
N MET A 470 8.62 -6.02 21.68
CA MET A 470 7.73 -4.99 21.12
C MET A 470 6.59 -4.63 22.08
N ALA A 471 5.91 -5.64 22.65
CA ALA A 471 4.83 -5.43 23.62
C ALA A 471 5.35 -4.71 24.88
N GLN A 472 6.55 -5.03 25.35
CA GLN A 472 7.20 -4.39 26.49
C GLN A 472 7.49 -2.91 26.19
N ILE A 473 8.04 -2.57 25.02
CA ILE A 473 8.32 -1.18 24.60
C ILE A 473 7.02 -0.37 24.60
N MET A 474 5.97 -0.86 23.93
CA MET A 474 4.69 -0.16 23.88
C MET A 474 4.04 -0.02 25.26
N SER A 475 4.12 -1.06 26.11
CA SER A 475 3.65 -1.00 27.51
C SER A 475 4.43 -0.01 28.34
N SER A 476 5.76 0.08 28.16
CA SER A 476 6.61 1.03 28.88
C SER A 476 6.27 2.47 28.50
N LEU A 477 6.11 2.76 27.21
CA LEU A 477 5.71 4.08 26.71
C LEU A 477 4.35 4.54 27.26
N ARG A 478 3.41 3.60 27.52
CA ARG A 478 2.11 3.91 28.14
C ARG A 478 2.22 4.15 29.62
N LYS A 479 2.93 3.28 30.35
CA LYS A 479 3.01 3.35 31.83
C LYS A 479 3.93 4.47 32.30
N ASN A 480 4.98 4.76 31.55
CA ASN A 480 5.98 5.76 31.88
C ASN A 480 6.15 6.70 30.67
N PRO A 481 5.18 7.59 30.42
CA PRO A 481 5.27 8.51 29.28
C PRO A 481 6.56 9.32 29.32
N LEU A 482 7.13 9.56 28.15
CA LEU A 482 8.34 10.37 28.00
C LEU A 482 8.04 11.82 28.39
N GLU A 483 8.92 12.44 29.18
CA GLU A 483 8.85 13.87 29.49
C GLU A 483 9.51 14.72 28.39
N THR A 484 10.51 14.13 27.72
CA THR A 484 11.23 14.74 26.59
C THR A 484 11.54 13.72 25.51
N VAL A 485 11.70 14.17 24.26
CA VAL A 485 12.28 13.40 23.17
C VAL A 485 13.42 14.26 22.59
N GLY A 486 14.66 13.79 22.75
CA GLY A 486 15.80 14.65 22.57
C GLY A 486 15.75 15.84 23.54
N ASN A 487 15.99 17.03 23.02
CA ASN A 487 15.90 18.28 23.80
C ASN A 487 14.49 18.88 23.83
N TYR A 488 13.50 18.26 23.16
CA TYR A 488 12.12 18.78 23.07
C TYR A 488 11.25 18.25 24.18
N LYS A 489 10.59 19.16 24.91
CA LYS A 489 9.63 18.82 25.96
C LYS A 489 8.35 18.23 25.34
N VAL A 490 7.81 17.18 25.96
CA VAL A 490 6.50 16.65 25.62
C VAL A 490 5.42 17.59 26.16
N VAL A 491 4.55 18.07 25.28
CA VAL A 491 3.44 18.97 25.61
C VAL A 491 2.07 18.26 25.55
N GLY A 492 2.04 17.03 25.06
CA GLY A 492 0.84 16.21 25.03
C GLY A 492 1.10 14.79 24.56
N VAL A 493 0.27 13.86 25.02
CA VAL A 493 0.32 12.45 24.63
C VAL A 493 -1.08 12.04 24.19
N THR A 494 -1.16 11.30 23.06
CA THR A 494 -2.40 10.64 22.61
C THR A 494 -2.13 9.15 22.49
N ASP A 495 -2.87 8.34 23.25
CA ASP A 495 -2.88 6.88 23.12
C ASP A 495 -4.10 6.47 22.30
N TYR A 496 -3.85 5.89 21.13
CA TYR A 496 -4.90 5.40 20.23
C TYR A 496 -5.40 3.99 20.61
N ALA A 497 -4.94 3.41 21.71
CA ALA A 497 -5.46 2.12 22.20
C ALA A 497 -6.95 2.19 22.58
N GLU A 498 -7.44 3.38 22.87
CA GLU A 498 -8.86 3.73 22.94
C GLU A 498 -9.23 4.57 21.71
N CYS A 499 -10.52 4.70 21.39
CA CYS A 499 -10.95 5.58 20.31
C CYS A 499 -10.50 7.02 20.59
N ALA A 500 -9.75 7.60 19.66
CA ALA A 500 -9.23 8.95 19.77
C ALA A 500 -10.04 9.92 18.91
N GLU A 501 -10.36 11.09 19.45
CA GLU A 501 -10.95 12.19 18.69
C GLU A 501 -9.86 12.99 17.98
N MET A 502 -9.97 13.08 16.64
CA MET A 502 -9.09 13.90 15.81
C MET A 502 -9.87 15.07 15.21
N PRO A 503 -9.37 16.31 15.36
CA PRO A 503 -10.04 17.45 14.74
C PRO A 503 -9.93 17.33 13.21
N ARG A 504 -11.06 17.50 12.52
CA ARG A 504 -11.03 17.83 11.10
C ARG A 504 -10.52 19.25 10.95
N VAL A 505 -9.69 19.47 9.96
CA VAL A 505 -9.08 20.79 9.77
C VAL A 505 -9.67 21.43 8.51
N SER A 506 -10.30 22.58 8.68
CA SER A 506 -10.64 23.46 7.56
C SER A 506 -10.21 24.90 7.87
N GLY A 507 -10.06 25.71 6.85
CA GLY A 507 -9.70 27.13 7.00
C GLY A 507 -10.83 28.02 7.54
N LEU A 508 -12.08 27.56 7.51
CA LEU A 508 -13.26 28.40 7.68
C LEU A 508 -14.08 28.14 8.93
N GLN A 509 -14.14 26.89 9.41
CA GLN A 509 -14.90 26.54 10.62
C GLN A 509 -14.20 25.41 11.39
N LYS A 510 -14.34 25.38 12.72
CA LYS A 510 -14.03 24.18 13.51
C LYS A 510 -15.06 23.12 13.17
N GLU A 511 -14.65 22.11 12.44
CA GLU A 511 -15.50 20.96 12.16
C GLU A 511 -15.58 20.02 13.37
N ALA A 512 -16.63 19.20 13.40
CA ALA A 512 -16.77 18.19 14.44
C ALA A 512 -15.56 17.23 14.43
N PRO A 513 -15.08 16.78 15.60
CA PRO A 513 -14.00 15.82 15.65
C PRO A 513 -14.39 14.51 14.96
N GLN A 514 -13.42 13.86 14.33
CA GLN A 514 -13.55 12.52 13.77
C GLN A 514 -13.07 11.52 14.82
N THR A 515 -13.90 10.54 15.17
CA THR A 515 -13.49 9.44 16.05
C THR A 515 -12.76 8.38 15.23
N LEU A 516 -11.52 8.06 15.62
CA LEU A 516 -10.73 7.00 15.01
C LEU A 516 -10.94 5.68 15.77
N PRO A 517 -10.87 4.52 15.08
CA PRO A 517 -10.87 3.21 15.73
C PRO A 517 -9.72 3.05 16.72
N ALA A 518 -9.87 2.16 17.69
CA ALA A 518 -8.79 1.80 18.60
C ALA A 518 -7.61 1.18 17.84
N SER A 519 -6.39 1.62 18.16
CA SER A 519 -5.16 1.13 17.50
C SER A 519 -3.98 1.17 18.46
N ASN A 520 -3.06 0.23 18.35
CA ASN A 520 -1.84 0.17 19.16
C ASN A 520 -0.81 1.21 18.71
N VAL A 521 -1.13 2.49 18.88
CA VAL A 521 -0.32 3.65 18.47
C VAL A 521 -0.24 4.63 19.63
N ILE A 522 0.93 5.25 19.83
CA ILE A 522 1.13 6.32 20.81
C ILE A 522 1.76 7.52 20.11
N GLU A 523 1.16 8.68 20.24
CA GLU A 523 1.65 9.96 19.73
C GLU A 523 2.14 10.84 20.88
N TYR A 524 3.38 11.36 20.76
CA TYR A 524 3.95 12.39 21.61
C TYR A 524 4.03 13.70 20.84
N ARG A 525 3.27 14.70 21.25
CA ARG A 525 3.35 16.07 20.75
C ARG A 525 4.45 16.79 21.53
N LEU A 526 5.35 17.43 20.82
CA LEU A 526 6.51 18.10 21.33
C LEU A 526 6.39 19.61 21.15
N GLU A 527 7.10 20.38 21.96
CA GLU A 527 7.16 21.82 21.75
C GLU A 527 7.71 22.18 20.37
N GLY A 528 7.28 23.33 19.83
CA GLY A 528 7.61 23.78 18.49
C GLY A 528 6.88 23.02 17.38
N ASP A 529 5.70 22.47 17.63
CA ASP A 529 4.87 21.69 16.71
C ASP A 529 5.55 20.45 16.12
N ASN A 530 6.60 19.93 16.80
CA ASN A 530 7.22 18.66 16.48
C ASN A 530 6.40 17.49 17.05
N LYS A 531 6.60 16.29 16.52
CA LYS A 531 5.83 15.11 16.93
C LYS A 531 6.62 13.83 16.71
N VAL A 532 6.38 12.83 17.58
CA VAL A 532 6.85 11.44 17.40
C VAL A 532 5.70 10.49 17.64
N ILE A 533 5.54 9.52 16.73
CA ILE A 533 4.50 8.48 16.82
C ILE A 533 5.17 7.12 16.83
N PHE A 534 4.90 6.32 17.87
CA PHE A 534 5.37 4.93 17.97
C PHE A 534 4.25 3.97 17.59
N ARG A 535 4.55 3.02 16.68
CA ARG A 535 3.61 2.02 16.19
C ARG A 535 4.31 0.69 15.95
N PRO A 536 3.89 -0.41 16.59
CA PRO A 536 4.36 -1.73 16.24
C PRO A 536 3.79 -2.16 14.88
N SER A 537 4.57 -2.93 14.12
CA SER A 537 4.07 -3.57 12.89
C SER A 537 3.10 -4.69 13.24
N GLY A 538 2.01 -4.81 12.49
CA GLY A 538 1.06 -5.93 12.63
C GLY A 538 1.52 -7.22 11.96
N THR A 539 2.50 -7.14 11.05
CA THR A 539 2.93 -8.27 10.19
C THR A 539 4.37 -8.69 10.40
N GLU A 540 5.19 -7.85 11.00
CA GLU A 540 6.64 -8.08 11.18
C GLU A 540 7.05 -7.73 12.60
N PRO A 541 8.06 -8.40 13.18
CA PRO A 541 8.54 -8.12 14.54
C PRO A 541 9.38 -6.83 14.57
N LYS A 542 8.74 -5.69 14.37
CA LYS A 542 9.38 -4.36 14.40
C LYS A 542 8.47 -3.29 14.97
N VAL A 543 9.07 -2.28 15.60
CA VAL A 543 8.41 -1.03 16.00
C VAL A 543 8.93 0.09 15.11
N LYS A 544 8.03 0.91 14.60
CA LYS A 544 8.33 2.13 13.85
C LYS A 544 8.15 3.35 14.75
N ALA A 545 9.08 4.29 14.68
CA ALA A 545 8.90 5.64 15.16
C ALA A 545 8.82 6.58 13.96
N TYR A 546 7.68 7.26 13.79
CA TYR A 546 7.49 8.30 12.79
C TYR A 546 7.79 9.66 13.43
N LEU A 547 8.63 10.44 12.78
CA LEU A 547 9.20 11.66 13.32
C LEU A 547 8.77 12.84 12.46
N PHE A 548 8.36 13.92 13.10
CA PHE A 548 7.89 15.13 12.44
C PHE A 548 8.61 16.32 13.03
N ALA A 549 9.36 17.01 12.20
CA ALA A 549 10.04 18.25 12.57
C ALA A 549 9.58 19.38 11.66
N ASN A 550 9.36 20.54 12.23
CA ASN A 550 9.14 21.74 11.45
C ASN A 550 10.22 22.79 11.75
N GLY A 551 10.48 23.67 10.81
CA GLY A 551 11.43 24.76 10.95
C GLY A 551 11.03 25.94 10.07
N LYS A 552 11.58 27.12 10.39
CA LYS A 552 11.43 28.31 9.54
C LYS A 552 12.39 28.29 8.36
N THR A 553 13.49 27.53 8.49
CA THR A 553 14.47 27.29 7.44
C THR A 553 14.67 25.78 7.28
N ARG A 554 15.24 25.38 6.15
CA ARG A 554 15.58 23.98 5.87
C ARG A 554 16.58 23.45 6.89
N GLU A 555 17.63 24.21 7.18
CA GLU A 555 18.68 23.83 8.13
C GLU A 555 18.13 23.62 9.54
N GLU A 556 17.19 24.46 9.97
CA GLU A 556 16.52 24.30 11.26
C GLU A 556 15.70 23.00 11.32
N ALA A 557 14.92 22.70 10.29
CA ALA A 557 14.13 21.48 10.22
C ALA A 557 15.01 20.23 10.11
N GLU A 558 16.10 20.28 9.33
CA GLU A 558 17.07 19.18 9.20
C GLU A 558 17.78 18.89 10.52
N ALA A 559 18.22 19.91 11.25
CA ALA A 559 18.81 19.73 12.56
C ALA A 559 17.83 19.08 13.55
N ARG A 560 16.56 19.52 13.55
CA ARG A 560 15.53 18.97 14.42
C ARG A 560 15.19 17.51 14.10
N ILE A 561 15.02 17.16 12.81
CA ILE A 561 14.69 15.79 12.45
C ILE A 561 15.83 14.83 12.76
N ALA A 562 17.10 15.26 12.58
CA ALA A 562 18.27 14.47 12.94
C ALA A 562 18.31 14.17 14.45
N GLU A 563 18.05 15.16 15.29
CA GLU A 563 17.98 14.99 16.75
C GLU A 563 16.85 14.05 17.17
N LEU A 564 15.65 14.18 16.55
CA LEU A 564 14.53 13.29 16.84
C LEU A 564 14.81 11.83 16.42
N ILE A 565 15.53 11.62 15.30
CA ILE A 565 15.98 10.29 14.86
C ILE A 565 16.88 9.65 15.93
N GLU A 566 17.90 10.35 16.41
CA GLU A 566 18.78 9.83 17.46
C GLU A 566 18.04 9.52 18.76
N ALA A 567 17.11 10.39 19.15
CA ALA A 567 16.30 10.19 20.35
C ALA A 567 15.39 8.96 20.21
N ALA A 568 14.71 8.80 19.07
CA ALA A 568 13.85 7.64 18.83
C ALA A 568 14.64 6.32 18.76
N GLN A 569 15.84 6.32 18.19
CA GLN A 569 16.73 5.15 18.20
C GLN A 569 17.07 4.71 19.63
N LYS A 570 17.33 5.64 20.54
CA LYS A 570 17.59 5.35 21.97
C LYS A 570 16.35 4.79 22.69
N VAL A 571 15.16 5.26 22.34
CA VAL A 571 13.90 4.74 22.91
C VAL A 571 13.62 3.31 22.43
N LEU A 572 13.99 2.98 21.20
CA LEU A 572 13.73 1.68 20.58
C LEU A 572 14.88 0.68 20.76
N SER A 573 16.01 1.05 21.31
CA SER A 573 17.12 0.14 21.62
C SER A 573 16.85 -0.66 22.90
#